data_aaac4b53ef1c74d50cc60a9308f36a7a
#
_entry.id   aaac4b53ef1c74d50cc60a9308f36a7a
#
_cell.length_a   1.000
_cell.length_b   1.000
_cell.length_c   1.000
_cell.angle_alpha   90.00
_cell.angle_beta   90.00
_cell.angle_gamma   90.00
#
_symmetry.space_group_name_H-M   'P 1'
#
loop_
_entity.id
_entity.type
_entity.pdbx_description
1 polymer ?
#
loop_
_entity_poly.entity_id
_entity_poly.type
_entity_poly.pdbx_seq_one_letter_code
_entity_poly.pdbx_strand_id
1 'polypeptide(L)'
;MISDSEVASLAASHDIIAIGMQADAVRREKHGNRTTFVRVAHVSADVGAPLEWPAAAGEVRIVGTPPTPAAAIARVKEVSARAGGVPVSAFSLAELERLAIREQITLRAILEELSAAGLDLVAEAPFDELQDPRRSIEEVNIAGLALARLTVSKLPPVDTLSWLRQVAELQYDVAVIRAFAPLPRQVNPAVPTTGYDDVKRVALARLAVPRIPSIQVDWTLYGPKLAQVALTVGADDVDAVSAEDDNSQGRRRAPLEEILRNIRAAGQEPVERNGIFEMINR
;
A
#
# COMPACT_ATOMS: atom_id res chain seq x y z
N MET A 1 -18.15 14.87 7.15
CA MET A 1 -17.73 14.30 5.84
C MET A 1 -17.93 15.38 4.78
N ILE A 2 -16.91 15.59 3.92
CA ILE A 2 -16.99 16.50 2.77
C ILE A 2 -17.95 15.90 1.73
N SER A 3 -18.75 16.74 1.06
CA SER A 3 -19.68 16.30 0.03
C SER A 3 -19.00 16.06 -1.32
N ASP A 4 -19.60 15.23 -2.18
CA ASP A 4 -19.06 14.95 -3.53
C ASP A 4 -18.94 16.23 -4.38
N SER A 5 -19.83 17.21 -4.20
CA SER A 5 -19.77 18.50 -4.89
C SER A 5 -18.60 19.36 -4.43
N GLU A 6 -18.26 19.32 -3.14
CA GLU A 6 -17.08 20.01 -2.60
C GLU A 6 -15.79 19.35 -3.09
N VAL A 7 -15.71 18.00 -3.09
CA VAL A 7 -14.56 17.28 -3.66
C VAL A 7 -14.37 17.60 -5.14
N ALA A 8 -15.46 17.70 -5.92
CA ALA A 8 -15.40 18.08 -7.33
C ALA A 8 -14.90 19.52 -7.53
N SER A 9 -15.35 20.45 -6.68
CA SER A 9 -14.88 21.84 -6.70
C SER A 9 -13.38 21.93 -6.39
N LEU A 10 -12.91 21.20 -5.39
CA LEU A 10 -11.48 21.11 -5.03
C LEU A 10 -10.65 20.48 -6.15
N ALA A 11 -11.15 19.43 -6.79
CA ALA A 11 -10.46 18.80 -7.91
C ALA A 11 -10.27 19.76 -9.09
N ALA A 12 -11.23 20.66 -9.34
CA ALA A 12 -11.12 21.69 -10.36
C ALA A 12 -10.24 22.88 -9.94
N SER A 13 -9.97 23.05 -8.64
CA SER A 13 -9.17 24.15 -8.12
C SER A 13 -7.67 23.96 -8.40
N HIS A 14 -6.97 25.07 -8.57
CA HIS A 14 -5.50 25.13 -8.60
C HIS A 14 -4.88 25.51 -7.25
N ASP A 15 -5.68 25.77 -6.22
CA ASP A 15 -5.23 26.11 -4.88
C ASP A 15 -4.83 24.82 -4.09
N ILE A 16 -3.59 24.38 -4.29
CA ILE A 16 -3.04 23.20 -3.63
C ILE A 16 -3.00 23.35 -2.10
N ILE A 17 -2.90 24.59 -1.60
CA ILE A 17 -2.84 24.86 -0.17
C ILE A 17 -4.20 24.58 0.45
N ALA A 18 -5.27 25.14 -0.14
CA ALA A 18 -6.64 24.90 0.34
C ALA A 18 -7.02 23.42 0.27
N ILE A 19 -6.68 22.73 -0.83
CA ILE A 19 -6.93 21.28 -1.00
C ILE A 19 -6.17 20.49 0.08
N GLY A 20 -4.88 20.78 0.27
CA GLY A 20 -4.02 20.11 1.25
C GLY A 20 -4.49 20.32 2.68
N MET A 21 -4.89 21.53 3.05
CA MET A 21 -5.42 21.84 4.38
C MET A 21 -6.70 21.05 4.69
N GLN A 22 -7.61 20.91 3.74
CA GLN A 22 -8.83 20.12 3.93
C GLN A 22 -8.52 18.63 4.04
N ALA A 23 -7.62 18.12 3.24
CA ALA A 23 -7.18 16.72 3.31
C ALA A 23 -6.47 16.42 4.64
N ASP A 24 -5.62 17.32 5.13
CA ASP A 24 -4.97 17.18 6.42
C ASP A 24 -5.98 17.25 7.59
N ALA A 25 -7.00 18.08 7.50
CA ALA A 25 -8.07 18.12 8.49
C ALA A 25 -8.80 16.76 8.59
N VAL A 26 -9.16 16.14 7.46
CA VAL A 26 -9.76 14.80 7.42
C VAL A 26 -8.79 13.73 7.96
N ARG A 27 -7.49 13.82 7.63
CA ARG A 27 -6.47 12.93 8.18
C ARG A 27 -6.40 13.04 9.71
N ARG A 28 -6.35 14.29 10.24
CA ARG A 28 -6.30 14.55 11.68
C ARG A 28 -7.53 14.05 12.43
N GLU A 29 -8.70 14.17 11.84
CA GLU A 29 -9.94 13.63 12.41
C GLU A 29 -9.85 12.12 12.60
N LYS A 30 -9.24 11.40 11.64
CA LYS A 30 -9.11 9.94 11.65
C LYS A 30 -7.95 9.41 12.49
N HIS A 31 -6.79 10.04 12.39
CA HIS A 31 -5.52 9.51 12.88
C HIS A 31 -4.85 10.38 13.96
N GLY A 32 -5.46 11.54 14.29
CA GLY A 32 -4.83 12.51 15.20
C GLY A 32 -3.53 13.05 14.62
N ASN A 33 -2.49 13.10 15.43
CA ASN A 33 -1.16 13.55 15.02
C ASN A 33 -0.21 12.40 14.63
N ARG A 34 -0.73 11.18 14.47
CA ARG A 34 0.08 9.99 14.20
C ARG A 34 0.24 9.74 12.72
N THR A 35 1.45 9.34 12.34
CA THR A 35 1.77 8.73 11.05
C THR A 35 2.38 7.38 11.30
N THR A 36 1.79 6.34 10.71
CA THR A 36 2.29 4.98 10.82
C THR A 36 3.38 4.69 9.79
N PHE A 37 4.27 3.77 10.11
CA PHE A 37 5.24 3.21 9.18
C PHE A 37 5.47 1.73 9.50
N VAL A 38 5.88 0.95 8.50
CA VAL A 38 6.20 -0.48 8.66
C VAL A 38 7.61 -0.78 8.18
N ARG A 39 8.37 -1.52 8.99
CA ARG A 39 9.66 -2.08 8.58
C ARG A 39 9.46 -3.39 7.86
N VAL A 40 9.82 -3.43 6.58
CA VAL A 40 9.57 -4.55 5.69
C VAL A 40 10.86 -5.29 5.38
N ALA A 41 10.83 -6.60 5.57
CA ALA A 41 11.83 -7.50 5.05
C ALA A 41 11.32 -8.13 3.74
N HIS A 42 12.05 -7.92 2.65
CA HIS A 42 11.71 -8.51 1.37
C HIS A 42 12.39 -9.86 1.19
N VAL A 43 11.62 -10.88 0.80
CA VAL A 43 12.14 -12.21 0.45
C VAL A 43 11.68 -12.60 -0.95
N SER A 44 12.53 -13.30 -1.71
CA SER A 44 12.17 -13.73 -3.07
C SER A 44 11.01 -14.72 -3.06
N ALA A 45 10.18 -14.68 -4.11
CA ALA A 45 9.16 -15.68 -4.40
C ALA A 45 9.74 -17.06 -4.81
N ASP A 46 11.03 -17.13 -5.10
CA ASP A 46 11.69 -18.40 -5.50
C ASP A 46 11.75 -19.37 -4.34
N VAL A 47 11.22 -20.57 -4.53
CA VAL A 47 11.31 -21.67 -3.55
C VAL A 47 12.78 -22.03 -3.29
N GLY A 48 13.15 -22.13 -2.01
CA GLY A 48 14.51 -22.42 -1.62
C GLY A 48 15.48 -21.24 -1.60
N ALA A 49 15.04 -20.02 -2.00
CA ALA A 49 15.83 -18.82 -1.77
C ALA A 49 16.04 -18.54 -0.27
N PRO A 50 17.13 -17.88 0.13
CA PRO A 50 17.43 -17.62 1.55
C PRO A 50 16.24 -17.03 2.32
N LEU A 51 16.07 -17.47 3.56
CA LEU A 51 15.03 -17.04 4.48
C LEU A 51 15.67 -16.41 5.71
N GLU A 52 16.24 -15.23 5.51
CA GLU A 52 16.87 -14.46 6.57
C GLU A 52 16.30 -13.03 6.55
N TRP A 53 15.93 -12.52 7.71
CA TRP A 53 15.52 -11.15 7.90
C TRP A 53 15.82 -10.65 9.30
N PRO A 54 16.01 -9.35 9.47
CA PRO A 54 16.26 -8.75 10.77
C PRO A 54 15.10 -8.96 11.75
N ALA A 55 15.42 -9.16 13.03
CA ALA A 55 14.42 -9.25 14.10
C ALA A 55 13.56 -7.99 14.23
N ALA A 56 13.98 -6.90 13.61
CA ALA A 56 13.26 -5.63 13.55
C ALA A 56 12.13 -5.62 12.54
N ALA A 57 11.98 -6.62 11.67
CA ALA A 57 10.91 -6.67 10.69
C ALA A 57 9.53 -6.65 11.35
N GLY A 58 8.68 -5.77 10.90
CA GLY A 58 7.26 -5.72 11.24
C GLY A 58 6.38 -6.43 10.20
N GLU A 59 6.97 -6.72 9.03
CA GLU A 59 6.34 -7.45 7.92
C GLU A 59 7.41 -8.22 7.15
N VAL A 60 7.11 -9.48 6.79
CA VAL A 60 7.88 -10.22 5.79
C VAL A 60 7.08 -10.24 4.50
N ARG A 61 7.62 -9.63 3.45
CA ARG A 61 6.95 -9.50 2.15
C ARG A 61 7.60 -10.37 1.11
N ILE A 62 6.85 -11.34 0.58
CA ILE A 62 7.31 -12.18 -0.53
C ILE A 62 7.12 -11.38 -1.83
N VAL A 63 8.22 -11.11 -2.53
CA VAL A 63 8.25 -10.29 -3.75
C VAL A 63 8.65 -11.12 -4.96
N GLY A 64 8.06 -10.79 -6.10
CA GLY A 64 8.25 -11.47 -7.38
C GLY A 64 7.04 -12.32 -7.77
N THR A 65 7.05 -12.79 -9.01
CA THR A 65 5.95 -13.55 -9.60
C THR A 65 6.23 -15.04 -9.47
N PRO A 66 5.39 -15.82 -8.75
CA PRO A 66 5.59 -17.25 -8.64
C PRO A 66 5.36 -17.93 -10.00
N PRO A 67 6.17 -18.93 -10.37
CA PRO A 67 6.04 -19.60 -11.65
C PRO A 67 4.78 -20.47 -11.77
N THR A 68 4.28 -21.01 -10.65
CA THR A 68 3.10 -21.86 -10.57
C THR A 68 2.35 -21.63 -9.25
N PRO A 69 1.05 -21.99 -9.15
CA PRO A 69 0.34 -21.94 -7.88
C PRO A 69 0.99 -22.80 -6.79
N ALA A 70 1.45 -23.99 -7.15
CA ALA A 70 2.14 -24.88 -6.22
C ALA A 70 3.43 -24.25 -5.66
N ALA A 71 4.21 -23.54 -6.49
CA ALA A 71 5.39 -22.81 -6.04
C ALA A 71 5.02 -21.64 -5.11
N ALA A 72 3.94 -20.89 -5.43
CA ALA A 72 3.44 -19.83 -4.57
C ALA A 72 3.07 -20.35 -3.17
N ILE A 73 2.27 -21.42 -3.13
CA ILE A 73 1.80 -22.06 -1.89
C ILE A 73 2.99 -22.61 -1.07
N ALA A 74 3.91 -23.31 -1.74
CA ALA A 74 5.11 -23.86 -1.09
C ALA A 74 5.96 -22.73 -0.48
N ARG A 75 6.13 -21.60 -1.20
CA ARG A 75 6.91 -20.48 -0.72
C ARG A 75 6.25 -19.77 0.47
N VAL A 76 4.95 -19.52 0.42
CA VAL A 76 4.21 -18.96 1.56
C VAL A 76 4.34 -19.84 2.77
N LYS A 77 4.14 -21.17 2.63
CA LYS A 77 4.27 -22.12 3.72
C LYS A 77 5.67 -22.13 4.35
N GLU A 78 6.72 -22.07 3.52
CA GLU A 78 8.12 -22.01 3.96
C GLU A 78 8.42 -20.73 4.76
N VAL A 79 7.96 -19.55 4.26
CA VAL A 79 8.14 -18.26 4.91
C VAL A 79 7.34 -18.19 6.20
N SER A 80 6.04 -18.55 6.18
CA SER A 80 5.15 -18.48 7.34
C SER A 80 5.61 -19.37 8.49
N ALA A 81 6.13 -20.58 8.19
CA ALA A 81 6.69 -21.47 9.20
C ALA A 81 7.90 -20.85 9.93
N ARG A 82 8.62 -19.92 9.29
CA ARG A 82 9.81 -19.26 9.86
C ARG A 82 9.52 -17.86 10.40
N ALA A 83 8.35 -17.28 10.07
CA ALA A 83 8.04 -15.89 10.40
C ALA A 83 7.94 -15.58 11.90
N GLY A 84 7.71 -16.61 12.76
CA GLY A 84 7.75 -16.43 14.20
C GLY A 84 6.71 -15.42 14.73
N GLY A 85 5.57 -15.29 14.06
CA GLY A 85 4.51 -14.34 14.41
C GLY A 85 4.64 -12.97 13.73
N VAL A 86 5.67 -12.75 12.90
CA VAL A 86 5.71 -11.57 12.02
C VAL A 86 4.75 -11.78 10.85
N PRO A 87 3.82 -10.85 10.58
CA PRO A 87 2.87 -10.99 9.48
C PRO A 87 3.55 -11.17 8.13
N VAL A 88 3.00 -12.09 7.32
CA VAL A 88 3.48 -12.43 5.98
C VAL A 88 2.52 -11.86 4.94
N SER A 89 3.02 -11.01 4.06
CA SER A 89 2.31 -10.54 2.87
C SER A 89 2.97 -11.09 1.60
N ALA A 90 2.18 -11.34 0.56
CA ALA A 90 2.74 -11.88 -0.68
C ALA A 90 1.96 -11.44 -1.90
N PHE A 91 2.70 -11.33 -3.00
CA PHE A 91 2.25 -11.23 -4.37
C PHE A 91 1.34 -10.03 -4.70
N SER A 92 1.28 -9.74 -5.98
CA SER A 92 0.28 -8.85 -6.56
C SER A 92 -0.99 -9.64 -6.93
N LEU A 93 -2.16 -9.09 -6.58
CA LEU A 93 -3.44 -9.71 -6.94
C LEU A 93 -3.60 -9.86 -8.46
N ALA A 94 -3.10 -8.88 -9.24
CA ALA A 94 -3.13 -8.95 -10.70
C ALA A 94 -2.22 -10.08 -11.24
N GLU A 95 -1.10 -10.35 -10.59
CA GLU A 95 -0.25 -11.49 -10.96
C GLU A 95 -0.92 -12.82 -10.61
N LEU A 96 -1.60 -12.91 -9.48
CA LEU A 96 -2.38 -14.09 -9.11
C LEU A 96 -3.56 -14.33 -10.06
N GLU A 97 -4.23 -13.27 -10.55
CA GLU A 97 -5.24 -13.39 -11.62
C GLU A 97 -4.65 -13.97 -12.90
N ARG A 98 -3.52 -13.41 -13.35
CA ARG A 98 -2.83 -13.91 -14.55
C ARG A 98 -2.40 -15.37 -14.39
N LEU A 99 -1.93 -15.73 -13.20
CA LEU A 99 -1.55 -17.09 -12.85
C LEU A 99 -2.76 -18.03 -12.89
N ALA A 100 -3.89 -17.63 -12.31
CA ALA A 100 -5.13 -18.41 -12.30
C ALA A 100 -5.63 -18.68 -13.72
N ILE A 101 -5.63 -17.67 -14.59
CA ILE A 101 -6.03 -17.80 -15.99
C ILE A 101 -5.10 -18.77 -16.73
N ARG A 102 -3.79 -18.64 -16.57
CA ARG A 102 -2.79 -19.49 -17.23
C ARG A 102 -2.94 -20.96 -16.85
N GLU A 103 -3.19 -21.23 -15.57
CA GLU A 103 -3.30 -22.57 -15.02
C GLU A 103 -4.74 -23.13 -15.08
N GLN A 104 -5.69 -22.37 -15.64
CA GLN A 104 -7.11 -22.75 -15.79
C GLN A 104 -7.80 -23.11 -14.45
N ILE A 105 -7.46 -22.41 -13.38
CA ILE A 105 -8.08 -22.52 -12.06
C ILE A 105 -8.70 -21.18 -11.65
N THR A 106 -9.51 -21.18 -10.60
CA THR A 106 -10.11 -19.93 -10.11
C THR A 106 -9.15 -19.15 -9.24
N LEU A 107 -9.23 -17.80 -9.27
CA LEU A 107 -8.47 -16.94 -8.35
C LEU A 107 -8.77 -17.31 -6.90
N ARG A 108 -10.04 -17.60 -6.57
CA ARG A 108 -10.46 -18.05 -5.24
C ARG A 108 -9.68 -19.27 -4.77
N ALA A 109 -9.56 -20.30 -5.60
CA ALA A 109 -8.84 -21.52 -5.22
C ALA A 109 -7.37 -21.24 -4.86
N ILE A 110 -6.70 -20.35 -5.62
CA ILE A 110 -5.33 -19.95 -5.28
C ILE A 110 -5.31 -19.20 -3.92
N LEU A 111 -6.21 -18.26 -3.71
CA LEU A 111 -6.25 -17.43 -2.50
C LEU A 111 -6.56 -18.27 -1.25
N GLU A 112 -7.49 -19.21 -1.33
CA GLU A 112 -7.83 -20.15 -0.25
C GLU A 112 -6.62 -21.03 0.14
N GLU A 113 -5.90 -21.55 -0.85
CA GLU A 113 -4.68 -22.34 -0.61
C GLU A 113 -3.54 -21.49 -0.01
N LEU A 114 -3.39 -20.24 -0.45
CA LEU A 114 -2.41 -19.31 0.13
C LEU A 114 -2.78 -18.96 1.57
N SER A 115 -4.05 -18.74 1.87
CA SER A 115 -4.56 -18.53 3.23
C SER A 115 -4.28 -19.75 4.11
N ALA A 116 -4.60 -20.95 3.63
CA ALA A 116 -4.31 -22.20 4.33
C ALA A 116 -2.80 -22.47 4.54
N ALA A 117 -1.94 -21.92 3.66
CA ALA A 117 -0.49 -21.97 3.80
C ALA A 117 0.08 -20.98 4.84
N GLY A 118 -0.76 -20.09 5.39
CA GLY A 118 -0.36 -19.13 6.42
C GLY A 118 -0.05 -17.72 5.87
N LEU A 119 -0.58 -17.36 4.71
CA LEU A 119 -0.56 -15.98 4.23
C LEU A 119 -1.52 -15.13 5.07
N ASP A 120 -1.07 -13.95 5.54
CA ASP A 120 -1.92 -13.01 6.28
C ASP A 120 -2.59 -12.01 5.32
N LEU A 121 -1.85 -11.52 4.30
CA LEU A 121 -2.35 -10.51 3.38
C LEU A 121 -1.84 -10.74 1.95
N VAL A 122 -2.69 -10.42 0.97
CA VAL A 122 -2.22 -10.12 -0.39
C VAL A 122 -1.45 -8.80 -0.33
N ALA A 123 -0.22 -8.77 -0.84
CA ALA A 123 0.67 -7.63 -0.65
C ALA A 123 0.17 -6.37 -1.34
N GLU A 124 -0.35 -6.48 -2.57
CA GLU A 124 -0.88 -5.34 -3.33
C GLU A 124 -1.89 -5.74 -4.39
N ALA A 125 -2.70 -4.79 -4.79
CA ALA A 125 -3.59 -4.89 -5.95
C ALA A 125 -3.48 -3.62 -6.80
N PRO A 126 -2.78 -3.66 -7.94
CA PRO A 126 -2.80 -2.55 -8.88
C PRO A 126 -4.17 -2.47 -9.56
N PHE A 127 -4.94 -1.45 -9.17
CA PHE A 127 -6.32 -1.24 -9.60
C PHE A 127 -6.49 -1.24 -11.12
N ASP A 128 -5.55 -0.64 -11.83
CA ASP A 128 -5.55 -0.48 -13.28
C ASP A 128 -5.08 -1.72 -14.05
N GLU A 129 -4.62 -2.76 -13.36
CA GLU A 129 -4.20 -4.03 -13.98
C GLU A 129 -5.17 -5.19 -13.72
N LEU A 130 -6.13 -5.03 -12.81
CA LEU A 130 -7.16 -6.02 -12.54
C LEU A 130 -8.22 -6.03 -13.64
N GLN A 131 -8.69 -7.22 -14.04
CA GLN A 131 -9.76 -7.34 -15.06
C GLN A 131 -11.10 -6.85 -14.52
N ASP A 132 -11.45 -7.27 -13.32
CA ASP A 132 -12.61 -6.82 -12.56
C ASP A 132 -12.17 -6.56 -11.11
N PRO A 133 -11.76 -5.32 -10.78
CA PRO A 133 -11.23 -4.98 -9.47
C PRO A 133 -12.16 -5.34 -8.32
N ARG A 134 -13.47 -5.12 -8.50
CA ARG A 134 -14.46 -5.42 -7.47
C ARG A 134 -14.52 -6.92 -7.18
N ARG A 135 -14.67 -7.71 -8.22
CA ARG A 135 -14.75 -9.18 -8.10
C ARG A 135 -13.48 -9.74 -7.49
N SER A 136 -12.30 -9.31 -7.94
CA SER A 136 -11.03 -9.84 -7.44
C SER A 136 -10.80 -9.50 -5.98
N ILE A 137 -11.22 -8.31 -5.52
CA ILE A 137 -11.15 -7.93 -4.10
C ILE A 137 -12.18 -8.70 -3.27
N GLU A 138 -13.37 -8.99 -3.81
CA GLU A 138 -14.35 -9.88 -3.17
C GLU A 138 -13.78 -11.30 -2.98
N GLU A 139 -13.03 -11.83 -3.94
CA GLU A 139 -12.38 -13.14 -3.81
C GLU A 139 -11.32 -13.15 -2.69
N VAL A 140 -10.58 -12.05 -2.49
CA VAL A 140 -9.66 -11.91 -1.34
C VAL A 140 -10.42 -12.01 -0.01
N ASN A 141 -11.56 -11.34 0.10
CA ASN A 141 -12.40 -11.39 1.29
C ASN A 141 -12.96 -12.79 1.56
N ILE A 142 -13.47 -13.44 0.51
CA ILE A 142 -14.04 -14.80 0.61
C ILE A 142 -12.99 -15.81 1.06
N ALA A 143 -11.74 -15.67 0.60
CA ALA A 143 -10.62 -16.51 1.02
C ALA A 143 -10.13 -16.23 2.47
N GLY A 144 -10.77 -15.27 3.17
CA GLY A 144 -10.38 -14.89 4.54
C GLY A 144 -9.08 -14.08 4.62
N LEU A 145 -8.63 -13.52 3.51
CA LEU A 145 -7.44 -12.67 3.43
C LEU A 145 -7.80 -11.18 3.51
N ALA A 146 -6.84 -10.36 3.85
CA ALA A 146 -6.91 -8.91 3.65
C ALA A 146 -5.99 -8.49 2.50
N LEU A 147 -6.24 -7.28 1.97
CA LEU A 147 -5.40 -6.62 0.98
C LEU A 147 -4.59 -5.53 1.68
N ALA A 148 -3.27 -5.69 1.72
CA ALA A 148 -2.41 -4.74 2.41
C ALA A 148 -2.52 -3.34 1.80
N ARG A 149 -2.51 -3.24 0.45
CA ARG A 149 -2.68 -1.97 -0.24
C ARG A 149 -3.31 -2.12 -1.62
N LEU A 150 -4.18 -1.17 -1.94
CA LEU A 150 -4.59 -0.90 -3.30
C LEU A 150 -3.58 0.07 -3.92
N THR A 151 -3.08 -0.23 -5.11
CA THR A 151 -2.05 0.57 -5.80
C THR A 151 -2.50 0.98 -7.19
N VAL A 152 -1.75 1.86 -7.83
CA VAL A 152 -1.91 2.26 -9.23
C VAL A 152 -0.60 1.94 -9.94
N SER A 153 -0.63 1.10 -10.96
CA SER A 153 0.57 0.82 -11.77
C SER A 153 0.87 2.00 -12.68
N LYS A 154 -0.10 2.38 -13.51
CA LYS A 154 -0.02 3.56 -14.39
C LYS A 154 -1.28 4.38 -14.27
N LEU A 155 -1.15 5.71 -14.28
CA LEU A 155 -2.33 6.56 -14.26
C LEU A 155 -3.23 6.28 -15.46
N PRO A 156 -4.53 6.05 -15.23
CA PRO A 156 -5.47 5.93 -16.33
C PRO A 156 -5.62 7.27 -17.05
N PRO A 157 -5.88 7.27 -18.38
CA PRO A 157 -6.07 8.49 -19.18
C PRO A 157 -7.48 9.08 -18.98
N VAL A 158 -7.92 9.17 -17.73
CA VAL A 158 -9.20 9.71 -17.31
C VAL A 158 -8.99 10.74 -16.21
N ASP A 159 -10.00 11.57 -15.97
CA ASP A 159 -9.99 12.54 -14.88
C ASP A 159 -9.71 11.87 -13.52
N THR A 160 -8.85 12.51 -12.73
CA THR A 160 -8.41 11.99 -11.42
C THR A 160 -9.58 11.68 -10.49
N LEU A 161 -10.59 12.55 -10.45
CA LEU A 161 -11.73 12.32 -9.56
C LEU A 161 -12.59 11.12 -9.99
N SER A 162 -12.73 10.91 -11.30
CA SER A 162 -13.52 9.78 -11.82
C SER A 162 -12.98 8.42 -11.37
N TRP A 163 -11.67 8.21 -11.47
CA TRP A 163 -11.11 6.94 -11.03
C TRP A 163 -10.99 6.83 -9.50
N LEU A 164 -10.79 7.94 -8.78
CA LEU A 164 -10.84 7.93 -7.31
C LEU A 164 -12.23 7.54 -6.79
N ARG A 165 -13.31 7.93 -7.46
CA ARG A 165 -14.66 7.48 -7.13
C ARG A 165 -14.81 5.98 -7.33
N GLN A 166 -14.30 5.43 -8.42
CA GLN A 166 -14.30 3.97 -8.63
C GLN A 166 -13.55 3.24 -7.49
N VAL A 167 -12.41 3.76 -7.06
CA VAL A 167 -11.68 3.23 -5.89
C VAL A 167 -12.52 3.32 -4.61
N ALA A 168 -13.24 4.42 -4.41
CA ALA A 168 -14.09 4.59 -3.22
C ALA A 168 -15.24 3.57 -3.16
N GLU A 169 -15.78 3.19 -4.32
CA GLU A 169 -16.84 2.17 -4.45
C GLU A 169 -16.35 0.77 -4.08
N LEU A 170 -15.07 0.44 -4.35
CA LEU A 170 -14.51 -0.89 -4.04
C LEU A 170 -14.57 -1.21 -2.55
N GLN A 171 -14.38 -0.21 -1.68
CA GLN A 171 -14.40 -0.39 -0.23
C GLN A 171 -15.81 -0.23 0.37
N TYR A 172 -16.82 0.02 -0.46
CA TYR A 172 -18.19 0.19 0.03
C TYR A 172 -18.80 -1.13 0.50
N ASP A 173 -18.62 -2.17 -0.29
CA ASP A 173 -19.22 -3.48 -0.07
C ASP A 173 -18.26 -4.45 0.63
N VAL A 174 -16.95 -4.27 0.46
CA VAL A 174 -15.90 -5.19 0.94
C VAL A 174 -14.83 -4.41 1.70
N ALA A 175 -14.77 -4.57 3.02
CA ALA A 175 -13.88 -3.80 3.90
C ALA A 175 -12.51 -4.48 4.12
N VAL A 176 -11.86 -4.98 3.07
CA VAL A 176 -10.58 -5.72 3.18
C VAL A 176 -9.35 -4.89 2.84
N ILE A 177 -9.52 -3.74 2.16
CA ILE A 177 -8.40 -2.89 1.76
C ILE A 177 -7.90 -2.11 2.97
N ARG A 178 -6.64 -2.30 3.35
CA ARG A 178 -6.03 -1.65 4.51
C ARG A 178 -5.50 -0.26 4.20
N ALA A 179 -4.86 -0.10 3.04
CA ALA A 179 -4.32 1.18 2.61
C ALA A 179 -4.55 1.42 1.11
N PHE A 180 -4.56 2.68 0.71
CA PHE A 180 -4.56 3.09 -0.68
C PHE A 180 -3.32 3.95 -0.97
N ALA A 181 -2.52 3.53 -1.96
CA ALA A 181 -1.36 4.24 -2.47
C ALA A 181 -1.72 4.90 -3.82
N PRO A 182 -2.12 6.19 -3.85
CA PRO A 182 -2.70 6.81 -5.03
C PRO A 182 -1.68 7.24 -6.09
N LEU A 183 -0.39 7.19 -5.77
CA LEU A 183 0.66 7.60 -6.71
C LEU A 183 1.02 6.44 -7.64
N PRO A 184 1.24 6.74 -8.96
CA PRO A 184 1.56 5.71 -9.94
C PRO A 184 2.94 5.12 -9.70
N ARG A 185 3.07 3.80 -9.79
CA ARG A 185 4.36 3.10 -9.66
C ARG A 185 5.23 3.18 -10.90
N GLN A 186 4.62 3.46 -12.04
CA GLN A 186 5.30 3.59 -13.33
C GLN A 186 4.90 4.88 -14.03
N VAL A 187 5.83 5.48 -14.74
CA VAL A 187 5.54 6.66 -15.56
C VAL A 187 4.67 6.24 -16.76
N ASN A 188 3.55 6.94 -16.92
CA ASN A 188 2.73 6.82 -18.13
C ASN A 188 3.05 7.99 -19.06
N PRO A 189 3.75 7.78 -20.21
CA PRO A 189 4.09 8.87 -21.13
C PRO A 189 2.86 9.61 -21.71
N ALA A 190 1.71 8.94 -21.74
CA ALA A 190 0.45 9.55 -22.20
C ALA A 190 -0.22 10.45 -21.13
N VAL A 191 0.19 10.30 -19.88
CA VAL A 191 -0.31 11.08 -18.74
C VAL A 191 0.87 11.57 -17.91
N PRO A 192 1.67 12.50 -18.41
CA PRO A 192 2.82 13.04 -17.67
C PRO A 192 2.33 13.77 -16.43
N THR A 193 2.99 13.57 -15.30
CA THR A 193 2.66 14.22 -14.02
C THR A 193 3.83 15.07 -13.52
N THR A 194 3.50 16.06 -12.72
CA THR A 194 4.45 16.87 -11.97
C THR A 194 4.33 16.59 -10.47
N GLY A 195 5.31 17.02 -9.68
CA GLY A 195 5.19 16.93 -8.21
C GLY A 195 3.96 17.66 -7.66
N TYR A 196 3.47 18.69 -8.33
CA TYR A 196 2.21 19.35 -8.01
C TYR A 196 1.02 18.40 -8.18
N ASP A 197 0.96 17.69 -9.31
CA ASP A 197 -0.12 16.73 -9.61
C ASP A 197 -0.10 15.57 -8.60
N ASP A 198 1.08 15.11 -8.21
CA ASP A 198 1.24 14.04 -7.23
C ASP A 198 0.74 14.45 -5.84
N VAL A 199 1.13 15.63 -5.38
CA VAL A 199 0.65 16.19 -4.09
C VAL A 199 -0.86 16.39 -4.12
N LYS A 200 -1.41 16.96 -5.19
CA LYS A 200 -2.85 17.13 -5.38
C LYS A 200 -3.59 15.79 -5.37
N ARG A 201 -3.03 14.77 -6.00
CA ARG A 201 -3.62 13.41 -6.06
C ARG A 201 -3.70 12.76 -4.68
N VAL A 202 -2.64 12.88 -3.86
CA VAL A 202 -2.67 12.40 -2.47
C VAL A 202 -3.78 13.09 -1.68
N ALA A 203 -3.89 14.41 -1.78
CA ALA A 203 -4.92 15.17 -1.08
C ALA A 203 -6.34 14.78 -1.54
N LEU A 204 -6.56 14.67 -2.86
CA LEU A 204 -7.85 14.26 -3.40
C LEU A 204 -8.18 12.80 -3.02
N ALA A 205 -7.21 11.91 -2.96
CA ALA A 205 -7.42 10.54 -2.51
C ALA A 205 -7.94 10.50 -1.06
N ARG A 206 -7.37 11.28 -0.15
CA ARG A 206 -7.87 11.39 1.24
C ARG A 206 -9.31 11.87 1.30
N LEU A 207 -9.69 12.82 0.44
CA LEU A 207 -11.03 13.42 0.43
C LEU A 207 -12.06 12.53 -0.26
N ALA A 208 -11.70 11.91 -1.38
CA ALA A 208 -12.61 11.13 -2.23
C ALA A 208 -12.78 9.67 -1.79
N VAL A 209 -11.81 9.12 -1.02
CA VAL A 209 -11.80 7.69 -0.64
C VAL A 209 -11.91 7.54 0.89
N PRO A 210 -13.03 7.95 1.51
CA PRO A 210 -13.13 8.04 2.97
C PRO A 210 -13.19 6.68 3.69
N ARG A 211 -13.50 5.60 2.98
CA ARG A 211 -13.69 4.26 3.59
C ARG A 211 -12.42 3.44 3.70
N ILE A 212 -11.40 3.73 2.87
CA ILE A 212 -10.10 3.09 3.04
C ILE A 212 -9.40 3.77 4.22
N PRO A 213 -8.94 3.00 5.22
CA PRO A 213 -8.41 3.57 6.46
C PRO A 213 -7.23 4.49 6.24
N SER A 214 -6.21 4.03 5.51
CA SER A 214 -4.96 4.75 5.32
C SER A 214 -4.73 5.20 3.88
N ILE A 215 -4.21 6.42 3.70
CA ILE A 215 -3.59 6.86 2.44
C ILE A 215 -2.09 6.74 2.62
N GLN A 216 -1.49 5.91 1.77
CA GLN A 216 -0.12 5.45 1.92
C GLN A 216 0.81 6.05 0.88
N VAL A 217 2.04 6.30 1.27
CA VAL A 217 3.13 6.65 0.37
C VAL A 217 4.28 5.66 0.51
N ASP A 218 4.79 5.18 -0.61
CA ASP A 218 5.96 4.30 -0.65
C ASP A 218 7.24 5.13 -0.56
N TRP A 219 7.98 4.93 0.52
CA TRP A 219 9.21 5.69 0.79
C TRP A 219 10.32 5.43 -0.23
N THR A 220 10.53 4.17 -0.57
CA THR A 220 11.61 3.75 -1.48
C THR A 220 11.36 4.20 -2.91
N LEU A 221 10.09 4.18 -3.32
CA LEU A 221 9.71 4.48 -4.70
C LEU A 221 9.72 5.99 -5.00
N TYR A 222 9.21 6.81 -4.07
CA TYR A 222 9.02 8.25 -4.32
C TYR A 222 10.07 9.14 -3.65
N GLY A 223 10.84 8.57 -2.73
CA GLY A 223 11.89 9.27 -2.00
C GLY A 223 11.39 10.19 -0.88
N PRO A 224 12.32 10.64 -0.03
CA PRO A 224 12.00 11.32 1.23
C PRO A 224 11.27 12.65 1.06
N LYS A 225 11.57 13.41 0.00
CA LYS A 225 10.96 14.73 -0.22
C LYS A 225 9.48 14.64 -0.54
N LEU A 226 9.10 13.77 -1.50
CA LEU A 226 7.70 13.62 -1.86
C LEU A 226 6.92 12.96 -0.73
N ALA A 227 7.49 11.95 -0.07
CA ALA A 227 6.86 11.31 1.08
C ALA A 227 6.58 12.32 2.21
N GLN A 228 7.54 13.17 2.57
CA GLN A 228 7.33 14.20 3.59
C GLN A 228 6.22 15.18 3.21
N VAL A 229 6.17 15.65 1.96
CA VAL A 229 5.11 16.55 1.49
C VAL A 229 3.76 15.84 1.48
N ALA A 230 3.70 14.58 1.05
CA ALA A 230 2.46 13.79 1.04
C ALA A 230 1.84 13.68 2.44
N LEU A 231 2.65 13.56 3.49
CA LEU A 231 2.19 13.53 4.88
C LEU A 231 1.52 14.84 5.31
N THR A 232 1.89 15.97 4.75
CA THR A 232 1.27 17.28 5.07
C THR A 232 -0.05 17.52 4.34
N VAL A 233 -0.40 16.66 3.38
CA VAL A 233 -1.59 16.83 2.52
C VAL A 233 -2.51 15.59 2.53
N GLY A 234 -2.48 14.79 3.60
CA GLY A 234 -3.49 13.76 3.80
C GLY A 234 -2.98 12.30 3.84
N ALA A 235 -1.73 12.01 3.49
CA ALA A 235 -1.14 10.71 3.78
C ALA A 235 -0.91 10.53 5.28
N ASP A 236 -1.04 9.30 5.77
CA ASP A 236 -0.91 8.93 7.19
C ASP A 236 -0.10 7.66 7.42
N ASP A 237 0.35 7.03 6.34
CA ASP A 237 1.13 5.79 6.41
C ASP A 237 2.32 5.80 5.43
N VAL A 238 3.48 5.32 5.90
CA VAL A 238 4.69 5.19 5.10
C VAL A 238 5.02 3.71 4.95
N ASP A 239 5.04 3.22 3.71
CA ASP A 239 5.40 1.85 3.36
C ASP A 239 6.87 1.69 2.98
N ALA A 240 7.30 0.44 2.89
CA ALA A 240 8.59 -0.01 2.36
C ALA A 240 9.82 0.56 3.09
N VAL A 241 9.69 0.84 4.39
CA VAL A 241 10.86 1.13 5.22
C VAL A 241 11.66 -0.17 5.37
N SER A 242 12.95 -0.14 5.03
CA SER A 242 13.80 -1.32 5.19
C SER A 242 13.82 -1.79 6.64
N ALA A 243 13.65 -3.10 6.84
CA ALA A 243 13.91 -3.71 8.14
C ALA A 243 15.41 -3.81 8.47
N GLU A 244 16.27 -3.70 7.47
CA GLU A 244 17.72 -3.68 7.63
C GLU A 244 18.18 -2.29 8.10
N ASP A 245 18.92 -2.25 9.19
CA ASP A 245 19.65 -1.07 9.62
C ASP A 245 20.98 -0.98 8.86
N ASP A 246 20.93 -0.61 7.58
CA ASP A 246 22.13 -0.39 6.80
C ASP A 246 22.83 0.91 7.25
N ASN A 247 23.82 0.73 8.11
CA ASN A 247 24.70 1.80 8.58
C ASN A 247 25.93 2.03 7.66
N SER A 248 26.01 1.33 6.52
CA SER A 248 27.18 1.40 5.60
C SER A 248 27.42 2.82 5.07
N GLN A 249 26.37 3.63 4.96
CA GLN A 249 26.45 5.03 4.53
C GLN A 249 26.49 6.05 5.69
N GLY A 250 26.64 5.57 6.92
CA GLY A 250 26.70 6.37 8.15
C GLY A 250 25.32 6.63 8.76
N ARG A 251 25.28 6.86 10.10
CA ARG A 251 24.05 7.04 10.91
C ARG A 251 23.09 8.13 10.40
N ARG A 252 23.59 9.12 9.65
CA ARG A 252 22.75 10.20 9.11
C ARG A 252 21.85 9.74 7.94
N ARG A 253 22.06 8.55 7.41
CA ARG A 253 21.32 7.98 6.28
C ARG A 253 20.70 6.61 6.59
N ALA A 254 20.69 6.20 7.87
CA ALA A 254 19.92 5.02 8.26
C ALA A 254 18.45 5.23 7.87
N PRO A 255 17.83 4.32 7.09
CA PRO A 255 16.48 4.51 6.57
C PRO A 255 15.47 4.86 7.66
N LEU A 256 15.51 4.18 8.79
CA LEU A 256 14.61 4.43 9.92
C LEU A 256 14.76 5.85 10.49
N GLU A 257 15.99 6.28 10.78
CA GLU A 257 16.25 7.61 11.34
C GLU A 257 15.79 8.75 10.41
N GLU A 258 15.97 8.56 9.10
CA GLU A 258 15.52 9.54 8.11
C GLU A 258 13.99 9.62 8.07
N ILE A 259 13.31 8.49 8.12
CA ILE A 259 11.84 8.44 8.12
C ILE A 259 11.28 9.07 9.38
N LEU A 260 11.78 8.71 10.56
CA LEU A 260 11.36 9.30 11.83
C LEU A 260 11.51 10.83 11.82
N ARG A 261 12.64 11.32 11.30
CA ARG A 261 12.91 12.75 11.16
C ARG A 261 11.95 13.43 10.19
N ASN A 262 11.65 12.81 9.04
CA ASN A 262 10.76 13.39 8.04
C ASN A 262 9.31 13.40 8.51
N ILE A 263 8.84 12.37 9.22
CA ILE A 263 7.51 12.38 9.84
C ILE A 263 7.42 13.52 10.88
N ARG A 264 8.44 13.68 11.73
CA ARG A 264 8.47 14.79 12.71
C ARG A 264 8.56 16.16 12.02
N ALA A 265 9.30 16.28 10.92
CA ALA A 265 9.40 17.51 10.15
C ALA A 265 8.09 17.86 9.42
N ALA A 266 7.23 16.87 9.15
CA ALA A 266 5.85 17.09 8.70
C ALA A 266 4.89 17.50 9.86
N GLY A 267 5.40 17.65 11.09
CA GLY A 267 4.63 18.01 12.27
C GLY A 267 3.84 16.86 12.86
N GLN A 268 4.24 15.62 12.60
CA GLN A 268 3.50 14.41 12.99
C GLN A 268 4.36 13.50 13.90
N GLU A 269 3.71 12.59 14.61
CA GLU A 269 4.31 11.61 15.49
C GLU A 269 4.48 10.27 14.78
N PRO A 270 5.71 9.75 14.63
CA PRO A 270 5.94 8.46 14.01
C PRO A 270 5.52 7.32 14.94
N VAL A 271 4.73 6.38 14.43
CA VAL A 271 4.29 5.18 15.13
C VAL A 271 4.59 3.96 14.27
N GLU A 272 5.36 3.02 14.81
CA GLU A 272 5.64 1.77 14.11
C GLU A 272 4.41 0.84 14.15
N ARG A 273 4.09 0.21 13.02
CA ARG A 273 3.07 -0.83 12.89
C ARG A 273 3.63 -2.12 12.31
N ASN A 274 2.87 -3.19 12.43
CA ASN A 274 3.16 -4.45 11.74
C ASN A 274 2.48 -4.54 10.35
N GLY A 275 2.68 -5.66 9.65
CA GLY A 275 2.11 -5.90 8.31
C GLY A 275 0.58 -5.94 8.28
N ILE A 276 -0.08 -6.32 9.39
CA ILE A 276 -1.55 -6.34 9.51
C ILE A 276 -2.14 -5.04 10.07
N PHE A 277 -1.34 -3.96 10.08
CA PHE A 277 -1.74 -2.61 10.51
C PHE A 277 -2.01 -2.46 12.02
N GLU A 278 -1.45 -3.31 12.85
CA GLU A 278 -1.47 -3.15 14.31
C GLU A 278 -0.24 -2.36 14.77
N MET A 279 -0.45 -1.46 15.73
CA MET A 279 0.64 -0.66 16.30
C MET A 279 1.59 -1.52 17.14
N ILE A 280 2.88 -1.36 16.93
CA ILE A 280 3.92 -2.04 17.69
C ILE A 280 4.41 -1.10 18.79
N ASN A 281 4.27 -1.52 20.03
CA ASN A 281 4.87 -0.83 21.17
C ASN A 281 6.27 -1.43 21.39
N ARG A 282 7.31 -0.74 20.89
CA ARG A 282 8.71 -1.10 21.15
C ARG A 282 9.38 -0.07 22.03
#